data_0d320808f2f6866a50f0a5744835cd27
#
_entry.id   0d320808f2f6866a50f0a5744835cd27
#
_cell.length_a   1.000
_cell.length_b   1.000
_cell.length_c   1.000
_cell.angle_alpha   90.00
_cell.angle_beta   90.00
_cell.angle_gamma   90.00
#
_symmetry.space_group_name_H-M   'P 1'
#
loop_
_entity.id
_entity.type
_entity.pdbx_description
1 polymer ?
#
loop_
_entity_poly.entity_id
_entity_poly.type
_entity_poly.pdbx_seq_one_letter_code
_entity_poly.pdbx_strand_id
1 'polypeptide(L)'
;AIAGAVIITTPQSSALLDVKKALNFLNQMSVKIIGIVENMSGYKCPKCGELSHIFGSEDIENKLGGKVIARIPIMKEFVELSDNSKVPVENNEEIKKHFEQIAESIISSE
;
A
#
# COMPACT_ATOMS: atom_id res chain seq x y z
N ALA A 1 6.20 -7.45 -22.46
CA ALA A 1 7.20 -7.51 -21.39
C ALA A 1 6.68 -6.83 -20.12
N ILE A 2 6.95 -7.44 -18.96
CA ILE A 2 6.54 -6.92 -17.66
C ILE A 2 7.75 -6.26 -17.00
N ALA A 3 7.64 -4.97 -16.65
CA ALA A 3 8.72 -4.24 -15.96
C ALA A 3 8.90 -4.72 -14.52
N GLY A 4 7.83 -5.22 -13.90
CA GLY A 4 7.84 -5.70 -12.53
C GLY A 4 6.45 -5.77 -11.95
N ALA A 5 6.36 -6.09 -10.66
CA ALA A 5 5.10 -6.19 -9.94
C ALA A 5 5.14 -5.36 -8.65
N VAL A 6 4.03 -4.75 -8.31
CA VAL A 6 3.80 -4.10 -7.02
C VAL A 6 2.73 -4.90 -6.30
N ILE A 7 3.03 -5.32 -5.08
CA ILE A 7 2.10 -6.10 -4.27
C ILE A 7 1.36 -5.17 -3.32
N ILE A 8 0.04 -5.25 -3.30
CA ILE A 8 -0.78 -4.45 -2.39
C ILE A 8 -1.34 -5.37 -1.32
N THR A 9 -1.15 -5.03 -0.07
CA THR A 9 -1.62 -5.83 1.06
C THR A 9 -2.13 -4.95 2.20
N THR A 10 -2.86 -5.57 3.12
CA THR A 10 -3.22 -4.97 4.40
C THR A 10 -2.36 -5.58 5.50
N PRO A 11 -2.25 -4.95 6.70
CA PRO A 11 -1.39 -5.47 7.77
C PRO A 11 -1.96 -6.68 8.52
N GLN A 12 -3.11 -7.21 8.12
CA GLN A 12 -3.71 -8.38 8.74
C GLN A 12 -2.88 -9.64 8.50
N SER A 13 -2.71 -10.47 9.53
CA SER A 13 -1.90 -11.69 9.44
C SER A 13 -2.38 -12.66 8.35
N SER A 14 -3.69 -12.80 8.18
CA SER A 14 -4.26 -13.66 7.14
C SER A 14 -3.92 -13.18 5.73
N ALA A 15 -3.93 -11.86 5.52
CA ALA A 15 -3.55 -11.28 4.24
C ALA A 15 -2.06 -11.51 3.94
N LEU A 16 -1.20 -11.45 4.97
CA LEU A 16 0.24 -11.65 4.81
C LEU A 16 0.60 -13.05 4.33
N LEU A 17 -0.14 -14.07 4.75
CA LEU A 17 0.06 -15.43 4.26
C LEU A 17 -0.19 -15.54 2.76
N ASP A 18 -1.26 -14.94 2.27
CA ASP A 18 -1.58 -14.93 0.85
C ASP A 18 -0.56 -14.16 0.02
N VAL A 19 -0.09 -13.05 0.56
CA VAL A 19 0.96 -12.25 -0.09
C VAL A 19 2.27 -13.03 -0.18
N LYS A 20 2.62 -13.77 0.87
CA LYS A 20 3.82 -14.60 0.87
C LYS A 20 3.80 -15.63 -0.26
N LYS A 21 2.65 -16.25 -0.48
CA LYS A 21 2.45 -17.19 -1.60
C LYS A 21 2.60 -16.48 -2.94
N ALA A 22 2.02 -15.29 -3.09
CA ALA A 22 2.13 -14.49 -4.31
C ALA A 22 3.58 -14.09 -4.59
N LEU A 23 4.33 -13.69 -3.59
CA LEU A 23 5.75 -13.35 -3.73
C LEU A 23 6.58 -14.54 -4.19
N ASN A 24 6.35 -15.70 -3.60
CA ASN A 24 7.02 -16.94 -4.01
C ASN A 24 6.72 -17.30 -5.47
N PHE A 25 5.46 -17.18 -5.87
CA PHE A 25 5.04 -17.42 -7.24
C PHE A 25 5.74 -16.48 -8.23
N LEU A 26 5.77 -15.19 -7.92
CA LEU A 26 6.43 -14.20 -8.77
C LEU A 26 7.93 -14.45 -8.88
N ASN A 27 8.58 -14.86 -7.79
CA ASN A 27 9.99 -15.21 -7.80
C ASN A 27 10.26 -16.43 -8.69
N GLN A 28 9.38 -17.45 -8.65
CA GLN A 28 9.49 -18.62 -9.52
C GLN A 28 9.31 -18.25 -10.99
N MET A 29 8.49 -17.26 -11.29
CA MET A 29 8.27 -16.77 -12.64
C MET A 29 9.33 -15.76 -13.10
N SER A 30 10.31 -15.49 -12.26
CA SER A 30 11.38 -14.50 -12.52
C SER A 30 10.84 -13.10 -12.79
N VAL A 31 9.74 -12.74 -12.14
CA VAL A 31 9.17 -11.39 -12.20
C VAL A 31 9.78 -10.54 -11.10
N LYS A 32 10.33 -9.38 -11.45
CA LYS A 32 10.89 -8.43 -10.50
C LYS A 32 9.80 -7.87 -9.59
N ILE A 33 10.04 -7.90 -8.29
CA ILE A 33 9.15 -7.28 -7.31
C ILE A 33 9.67 -5.88 -7.01
N ILE A 34 8.92 -4.87 -7.45
CA ILE A 34 9.30 -3.46 -7.28
C ILE A 34 9.15 -3.07 -5.81
N GLY A 35 8.08 -3.51 -5.16
CA GLY A 35 7.86 -3.23 -3.78
C GLY A 35 6.47 -3.64 -3.31
N ILE A 36 6.21 -3.35 -2.04
CA ILE A 36 4.95 -3.66 -1.38
C ILE A 36 4.28 -2.35 -0.97
N VAL A 37 2.98 -2.23 -1.23
CA VAL A 37 2.16 -1.13 -0.75
C VAL A 37 1.29 -1.65 0.38
N GLU A 38 1.47 -1.09 1.57
CA GLU A 38 0.64 -1.42 2.73
C GLU A 38 -0.59 -0.52 2.72
N ASN A 39 -1.73 -1.09 2.33
CA ASN A 39 -3.00 -0.39 2.39
C ASN A 39 -3.64 -0.60 3.76
N MET A 40 -4.47 0.34 4.18
CA MET A 40 -5.09 0.31 5.52
C MET A 40 -4.06 0.15 6.64
N SER A 41 -2.92 0.83 6.50
CA SER A 41 -1.82 0.74 7.46
C SER A 41 -2.18 1.25 8.85
N GLY A 42 -3.16 2.14 8.93
CA GLY A 42 -3.67 2.68 10.17
C GLY A 42 -4.90 3.52 9.89
N TYR A 43 -5.52 4.02 10.96
CA TYR A 43 -6.67 4.92 10.87
C TYR A 43 -6.26 6.31 11.35
N LYS A 44 -6.43 7.30 10.48
CA LYS A 44 -6.14 8.69 10.83
C LYS A 44 -7.41 9.33 11.39
N CYS A 45 -7.37 9.77 12.64
CA CYS A 45 -8.51 10.40 13.29
C CYS A 45 -8.83 11.74 12.59
N PRO A 46 -10.08 11.94 12.12
CA PRO A 46 -10.45 13.19 11.44
C PRO A 46 -10.51 14.40 12.36
N LYS A 47 -10.53 14.19 13.68
CA LYS A 47 -10.59 15.28 14.65
C LYS A 47 -9.21 15.74 15.11
N CYS A 48 -8.31 14.80 15.44
CA CYS A 48 -7.01 15.13 16.04
C CYS A 48 -5.81 14.74 15.18
N GLY A 49 -6.03 14.00 14.10
CA GLY A 49 -4.95 13.55 13.21
C GLY A 49 -4.12 12.39 13.74
N GLU A 50 -4.48 11.86 14.90
CA GLU A 50 -3.76 10.71 15.48
C GLU A 50 -3.93 9.46 14.62
N LEU A 51 -2.83 8.75 14.39
CA LEU A 51 -2.82 7.52 13.62
C LEU A 51 -2.92 6.31 14.54
N SER A 52 -3.97 5.52 14.35
CA SER A 52 -4.20 4.27 15.11
C SER A 52 -4.04 3.06 14.20
N HIS A 53 -3.34 2.03 14.67
CA HIS A 53 -3.12 0.79 13.91
C HIS A 53 -4.18 -0.26 14.26
N ILE A 54 -5.38 -0.12 13.66
CA ILE A 54 -6.53 -0.99 14.00
C ILE A 54 -6.36 -2.44 13.53
N PHE A 55 -5.55 -2.70 12.52
CA PHE A 55 -5.30 -4.06 12.03
C PHE A 55 -3.96 -4.62 12.52
N GLY A 56 -3.35 -3.99 13.52
CA GLY A 56 -2.06 -4.38 14.07
C GLY A 56 -0.92 -3.56 13.50
N SER A 57 0.23 -3.68 14.13
CA SER A 57 1.45 -2.97 13.76
C SER A 57 2.53 -3.96 13.31
N GLU A 58 2.16 -4.92 12.48
CA GLU A 58 3.06 -5.96 12.00
C GLU A 58 4.21 -5.38 11.18
N ASP A 59 5.40 -5.92 11.37
CA ASP A 59 6.56 -5.56 10.57
C ASP A 59 6.51 -6.34 9.26
N ILE A 60 5.85 -5.75 8.28
CA ILE A 60 5.62 -6.37 6.97
C ILE A 60 6.92 -6.63 6.24
N GLU A 61 7.88 -5.71 6.31
CA GLU A 61 9.17 -5.87 5.62
C GLU A 61 9.91 -7.11 6.09
N ASN A 62 9.99 -7.32 7.40
CA ASN A 62 10.65 -8.49 7.96
C ASN A 62 9.87 -9.77 7.68
N LYS A 63 8.54 -9.72 7.79
CA LYS A 63 7.71 -10.90 7.59
C LYS A 63 7.66 -11.38 6.14
N LEU A 64 7.62 -10.46 5.21
CA LEU A 64 7.51 -10.80 3.78
C LEU A 64 8.86 -10.80 3.07
N GLY A 65 9.88 -10.20 3.65
CA GLY A 65 11.19 -10.10 3.03
C GLY A 65 11.24 -9.14 1.85
N GLY A 66 10.30 -8.22 1.74
CA GLY A 66 10.23 -7.23 0.67
C GLY A 66 10.21 -5.81 1.20
N LYS A 67 10.52 -4.85 0.33
CA LYS A 67 10.54 -3.44 0.70
C LYS A 67 9.14 -2.84 0.61
N VAL A 68 8.70 -2.17 1.67
CA VAL A 68 7.46 -1.38 1.66
C VAL A 68 7.76 0.00 1.06
N ILE A 69 7.17 0.28 -0.08
CA ILE A 69 7.40 1.55 -0.80
C ILE A 69 6.38 2.62 -0.45
N ALA A 70 5.23 2.26 0.09
CA ALA A 70 4.22 3.22 0.55
C ALA A 70 3.32 2.58 1.60
N ARG A 71 2.85 3.41 2.53
CA ARG A 71 1.85 3.03 3.54
C ARG A 71 0.68 4.00 3.43
N ILE A 72 -0.49 3.47 3.10
CA ILE A 72 -1.69 4.27 2.91
C ILE A 72 -2.64 4.03 4.08
N PRO A 73 -2.92 5.03 4.91
CA PRO A 73 -3.85 4.88 6.02
C PRO A 73 -5.31 4.89 5.56
N ILE A 74 -6.19 4.40 6.41
CA ILE A 74 -7.63 4.57 6.23
C ILE A 74 -7.95 6.04 6.50
N MET A 75 -8.54 6.72 5.53
CA MET A 75 -8.88 8.12 5.63
C MET A 75 -10.33 8.35 5.26
N LYS A 76 -11.02 9.15 6.06
CA LYS A 76 -12.41 9.53 5.79
C LYS A 76 -12.57 10.14 4.39
N GLU A 77 -11.60 10.89 3.94
CA GLU A 77 -11.60 11.60 2.65
C GLU A 77 -11.69 10.63 1.47
N PHE A 78 -11.11 9.43 1.56
CA PHE A 78 -11.25 8.42 0.52
C PHE A 78 -12.71 8.06 0.28
N VAL A 79 -13.43 7.79 1.38
CA VAL A 79 -14.83 7.39 1.32
C VAL A 79 -15.69 8.53 0.81
N GLU A 80 -15.52 9.72 1.36
CA GLU A 80 -16.30 10.90 1.00
C GLU A 80 -16.13 11.29 -0.48
N LEU A 81 -14.90 11.32 -0.96
CA LEU A 81 -14.62 11.66 -2.36
C LEU A 81 -15.15 10.59 -3.30
N SER A 82 -14.94 9.33 -2.99
CA SER A 82 -15.42 8.22 -3.80
C SER A 82 -16.94 8.17 -3.87
N ASP A 83 -17.62 8.38 -2.74
CA ASP A 83 -19.09 8.40 -2.68
C ASP A 83 -19.69 9.56 -3.48
N ASN A 84 -18.96 10.65 -3.64
CA ASN A 84 -19.37 11.80 -4.44
C ASN A 84 -18.87 11.74 -5.88
N SER A 85 -18.45 10.58 -6.34
CA SER A 85 -17.94 10.34 -7.71
C SER A 85 -16.75 11.23 -8.08
N LYS A 86 -15.94 11.60 -7.09
CA LYS A 86 -14.70 12.36 -7.30
C LYS A 86 -13.50 11.42 -7.20
N VAL A 87 -12.47 11.72 -7.98
CA VAL A 87 -11.23 10.96 -7.94
C VAL A 87 -10.40 11.42 -6.74
N PRO A 88 -10.15 10.56 -5.73
CA PRO A 88 -9.45 10.97 -4.52
C PRO A 88 -8.05 11.57 -4.77
N VAL A 89 -7.30 11.00 -5.70
CA VAL A 89 -5.95 11.47 -6.04
C VAL A 89 -5.96 12.92 -6.55
N GLU A 90 -6.99 13.30 -7.30
CA GLU A 90 -7.10 14.65 -7.84
C GLU A 90 -7.62 15.67 -6.84
N ASN A 91 -8.33 15.22 -5.80
CA ASN A 91 -9.07 16.09 -4.88
C ASN A 91 -8.52 16.16 -3.46
N ASN A 92 -7.43 15.45 -3.16
CA ASN A 92 -6.80 15.45 -1.83
C ASN A 92 -5.29 15.36 -1.96
N GLU A 93 -4.57 16.35 -1.46
CA GLU A 93 -3.11 16.43 -1.56
C GLU A 93 -2.38 15.30 -0.82
N GLU A 94 -2.88 14.88 0.34
CA GLU A 94 -2.27 13.80 1.11
C GLU A 94 -2.39 12.47 0.39
N ILE A 95 -3.57 12.19 -0.17
CA ILE A 95 -3.80 10.99 -0.97
C ILE A 95 -2.91 11.02 -2.21
N LYS A 96 -2.83 12.17 -2.88
CA LYS A 96 -1.99 12.37 -4.05
C LYS A 96 -0.53 12.05 -3.76
N LYS A 97 -0.01 12.49 -2.62
CA LYS A 97 1.37 12.21 -2.21
C LYS A 97 1.66 10.72 -2.07
N HIS A 98 0.74 9.95 -1.51
CA HIS A 98 0.90 8.50 -1.39
C HIS A 98 1.03 7.83 -2.76
N PHE A 99 0.17 8.21 -3.70
CA PHE A 99 0.22 7.64 -5.04
C PHE A 99 1.42 8.13 -5.86
N GLU A 100 1.85 9.36 -5.68
CA GLU A 100 3.09 9.87 -6.28
C GLU A 100 4.31 9.08 -5.80
N GLN A 101 4.35 8.72 -4.52
CA GLN A 101 5.41 7.93 -3.94
C GLN A 101 5.49 6.54 -4.60
N ILE A 102 4.35 5.91 -4.85
CA ILE A 102 4.27 4.64 -5.56
C ILE A 102 4.79 4.79 -6.98
N ALA A 103 4.33 5.81 -7.69
CA ALA A 103 4.73 6.06 -9.07
C ALA A 103 6.23 6.32 -9.19
N GLU A 104 6.80 7.10 -8.31
CA GLU A 104 8.24 7.37 -8.27
C GLU A 104 9.05 6.10 -8.05
N SER A 105 8.58 5.21 -7.17
CA SER A 105 9.25 3.94 -6.93
C SER A 105 9.24 3.04 -8.17
N ILE A 106 8.14 3.02 -8.92
CA ILE A 106 8.02 2.26 -10.17
C ILE A 106 8.99 2.81 -11.21
N ILE A 107 9.01 4.13 -11.39
CA ILE A 107 9.89 4.79 -12.37
C ILE A 107 11.36 4.57 -12.02
N SER A 108 11.73 4.69 -10.75
CA SER A 108 13.11 4.51 -10.30
C SER A 108 13.60 3.07 -10.44
N SER A 109 12.70 2.10 -10.52
CA SER A 109 13.06 0.69 -10.66
C SER A 109 13.40 0.28 -12.10
N GLU A 110 13.08 1.14 -13.05
CA GLU A 110 13.43 0.91 -14.46
C GLU A 110 14.94 1.17 -14.72
#